data_268b697534ac34184fb0acda4d56702b
#
_entry.id   268b697534ac34184fb0acda4d56702b
#
_cell.length_a   1.000
_cell.length_b   1.000
_cell.length_c   1.000
_cell.angle_alpha   90.00
_cell.angle_beta   90.00
_cell.angle_gamma   90.00
#
_symmetry.space_group_name_H-M   'P 1'
#
loop_
_entity.id
_entity.type
_entity.pdbx_description
1 polymer ?
#
loop_
_entity_poly.entity_id
_entity_poly.type
_entity_poly.pdbx_seq_one_letter_code
_entity_poly.pdbx_strand_id
1 'polypeptide(L)'
;MSECEDKTISYYNTKGADFQKSISTANMNDACDRFLAYFSRTAFILDLGCGTGRDSKYFISQGHSVLPADASEEMCKIATEVSGVTARQVRFEDLDYTNTFDGVWACASLLHAEREKLPGIICKINDALKPGGILYMSFKYGESSEERNGRFFTDMTENDLPFLCNVDNGFEIIEYYISTDVRPERSNEKWLNIIAKKCK
;
A
#
# COMPACT_ATOMS: atom_id res chain seq x y z
N MET A 1 18.07 -8.46 -5.61
CA MET A 1 17.59 -7.69 -4.42
C MET A 1 18.25 -6.34 -4.49
N SER A 2 17.52 -5.25 -4.27
CA SER A 2 18.15 -3.94 -4.29
C SER A 2 18.61 -3.57 -2.88
N GLU A 3 19.74 -2.89 -2.80
CA GLU A 3 20.30 -2.40 -1.53
C GLU A 3 19.34 -1.41 -0.84
N CYS A 4 18.57 -0.65 -1.62
CA CYS A 4 17.63 0.35 -1.11
C CYS A 4 16.43 -0.28 -0.38
N GLU A 5 15.91 -1.39 -0.92
CA GLU A 5 14.81 -2.13 -0.28
C GLU A 5 15.26 -2.82 1.00
N ASP A 6 16.44 -3.45 0.98
CA ASP A 6 16.99 -4.12 2.17
C ASP A 6 17.23 -3.12 3.31
N LYS A 7 17.68 -1.90 3.02
CA LYS A 7 17.81 -0.81 4.00
C LYS A 7 16.45 -0.41 4.57
N THR A 8 15.44 -0.26 3.71
CA THR A 8 14.08 0.10 4.13
C THR A 8 13.48 -0.98 5.05
N ILE A 9 13.60 -2.26 4.67
CA ILE A 9 13.15 -3.39 5.50
C ILE A 9 13.90 -3.41 6.84
N SER A 10 15.23 -3.23 6.82
CA SER A 10 16.06 -3.17 8.02
C SER A 10 15.64 -2.03 8.96
N TYR A 11 15.29 -0.85 8.40
CA TYR A 11 14.74 0.26 9.18
C TYR A 11 13.47 -0.17 9.92
N TYR A 12 12.51 -0.77 9.25
CA TYR A 12 11.26 -1.19 9.88
C TYR A 12 11.45 -2.33 10.87
N ASN A 13 12.39 -3.25 10.63
CA ASN A 13 12.75 -4.30 11.57
C ASN A 13 13.37 -3.76 12.86
N THR A 14 14.11 -2.64 12.79
CA THR A 14 14.81 -2.06 13.96
C THR A 14 14.02 -0.96 14.65
N LYS A 15 13.12 -0.28 13.94
CA LYS A 15 12.38 0.90 14.42
C LYS A 15 10.87 0.69 14.51
N GLY A 16 10.40 -0.55 14.45
CA GLY A 16 8.97 -0.88 14.39
C GLY A 16 8.15 -0.26 15.51
N ALA A 17 8.57 -0.40 16.76
CA ALA A 17 7.86 0.16 17.91
C ALA A 17 7.82 1.70 17.90
N ASP A 18 8.90 2.35 17.48
CA ASP A 18 8.97 3.81 17.38
C ASP A 18 8.07 4.29 16.21
N PHE A 19 8.08 3.56 15.11
CA PHE A 19 7.20 3.83 13.97
C PHE A 19 5.72 3.69 14.37
N GLN A 20 5.34 2.63 15.07
CA GLN A 20 3.98 2.43 15.57
C GLN A 20 3.50 3.63 16.41
N LYS A 21 4.35 4.13 17.32
CA LYS A 21 4.04 5.32 18.12
C LYS A 21 3.85 6.56 17.23
N SER A 22 4.71 6.73 16.21
CA SER A 22 4.68 7.90 15.33
C SER A 22 3.44 8.01 14.45
N ILE A 23 2.73 6.90 14.22
CA ILE A 23 1.50 6.85 13.42
C ILE A 23 0.25 6.57 14.26
N SER A 24 0.37 6.54 15.58
CA SER A 24 -0.74 6.19 16.49
C SER A 24 -1.95 7.11 16.38
N THR A 25 -1.76 8.36 15.98
CA THR A 25 -2.82 9.37 15.76
C THR A 25 -3.24 9.49 14.30
N ALA A 26 -2.55 8.82 13.38
CA ALA A 26 -2.86 8.90 11.96
C ALA A 26 -4.17 8.18 11.65
N ASN A 27 -5.15 8.90 11.13
CA ASN A 27 -6.46 8.37 10.77
C ASN A 27 -6.60 8.34 9.24
N MET A 28 -6.76 7.15 8.66
CA MET A 28 -6.94 6.93 7.22
C MET A 28 -8.36 6.53 6.84
N ASN A 29 -9.34 6.65 7.77
CA ASN A 29 -10.70 6.16 7.56
C ASN A 29 -11.33 6.73 6.28
N ASP A 30 -11.15 8.03 5.99
CA ASP A 30 -11.72 8.65 4.79
C ASP A 30 -11.18 7.99 3.49
N ALA A 31 -9.89 7.67 3.43
CA ALA A 31 -9.31 6.98 2.28
C ALA A 31 -9.75 5.51 2.23
N CYS A 32 -9.82 4.85 3.39
CA CYS A 32 -10.36 3.48 3.49
C CYS A 32 -11.82 3.42 3.03
N ASP A 33 -12.67 4.36 3.45
CA ASP A 33 -14.08 4.41 3.07
C ASP A 33 -14.27 4.66 1.57
N ARG A 34 -13.43 5.53 0.96
CA ARG A 34 -13.41 5.70 -0.49
C ARG A 34 -13.10 4.40 -1.22
N PHE A 35 -12.09 3.66 -0.76
CA PHE A 35 -11.75 2.36 -1.32
C PHE A 35 -12.86 1.32 -1.11
N LEU A 36 -13.44 1.27 0.09
CA LEU A 36 -14.53 0.34 0.41
C LEU A 36 -15.82 0.61 -0.37
N ALA A 37 -16.06 1.85 -0.79
CA ALA A 37 -17.24 2.22 -1.59
C ALA A 37 -17.33 1.49 -2.95
N TYR A 38 -16.23 0.91 -3.43
CA TYR A 38 -16.22 0.11 -4.67
C TYR A 38 -16.67 -1.35 -4.48
N PHE A 39 -16.90 -1.79 -3.24
CA PHE A 39 -17.36 -3.16 -2.96
C PHE A 39 -18.83 -3.15 -2.52
N SER A 40 -19.68 -3.89 -3.25
CA SER A 40 -21.11 -4.04 -2.91
C SER A 40 -21.40 -5.14 -1.87
N ARG A 41 -20.37 -5.87 -1.47
CA ARG A 41 -20.42 -7.01 -0.53
C ARG A 41 -19.11 -7.13 0.24
N THR A 42 -19.07 -8.04 1.22
CA THR A 42 -17.82 -8.41 1.89
C THR A 42 -16.74 -8.76 0.86
N ALA A 43 -15.61 -8.07 0.92
CA ALA A 43 -14.46 -8.27 0.07
C ALA A 43 -13.35 -9.02 0.79
N PHE A 44 -12.50 -9.72 0.04
CA PHE A 44 -11.21 -10.21 0.53
C PHE A 44 -10.11 -9.26 0.06
N ILE A 45 -9.47 -8.58 1.00
CA ILE A 45 -8.52 -7.49 0.75
C ILE A 45 -7.11 -7.95 1.12
N LEU A 46 -6.14 -7.73 0.23
CA LEU A 46 -4.72 -7.77 0.55
C LEU A 46 -4.29 -6.37 1.01
N ASP A 47 -3.84 -6.24 2.27
CA ASP A 47 -3.19 -5.02 2.77
C ASP A 47 -1.68 -5.17 2.56
N LEU A 48 -1.19 -4.64 1.43
CA LEU A 48 0.16 -4.82 0.92
C LEU A 48 1.11 -3.73 1.43
N GLY A 49 2.07 -4.11 2.26
CA GLY A 49 2.86 -3.19 3.07
C GLY A 49 2.04 -2.67 4.25
N CYS A 50 1.41 -3.60 4.98
CA CYS A 50 0.43 -3.29 6.04
C CYS A 50 1.03 -2.52 7.24
N GLY A 51 2.34 -2.46 7.35
CA GLY A 51 3.02 -1.81 8.46
C GLY A 51 2.52 -2.34 9.81
N THR A 52 1.93 -1.48 10.61
CA THR A 52 1.41 -1.85 11.94
C THR A 52 0.03 -2.53 11.93
N GLY A 53 -0.57 -2.76 10.77
CA GLY A 53 -1.91 -3.37 10.67
C GLY A 53 -3.07 -2.45 11.03
N ARG A 54 -2.86 -1.13 11.09
CA ARG A 54 -3.90 -0.12 11.37
C ARG A 54 -5.07 -0.23 10.40
N ASP A 55 -4.78 -0.22 9.10
CA ASP A 55 -5.80 -0.24 8.05
C ASP A 55 -6.44 -1.63 7.93
N SER A 56 -5.66 -2.69 8.11
CA SER A 56 -6.18 -4.07 8.24
C SER A 56 -7.23 -4.18 9.34
N LYS A 57 -6.95 -3.64 10.54
CA LYS A 57 -7.91 -3.62 11.65
C LYS A 57 -9.18 -2.87 11.29
N TYR A 58 -9.04 -1.73 10.59
CA TYR A 58 -10.19 -0.96 10.14
C TYR A 58 -11.06 -1.78 9.18
N PHE A 59 -10.51 -2.35 8.12
CA PHE A 59 -11.26 -3.17 7.15
C PHE A 59 -11.97 -4.37 7.82
N ILE A 60 -11.31 -5.02 8.77
CA ILE A 60 -11.93 -6.11 9.55
C ILE A 60 -13.13 -5.58 10.35
N SER A 61 -13.01 -4.41 10.98
CA SER A 61 -14.11 -3.79 11.73
C SER A 61 -15.30 -3.43 10.85
N GLN A 62 -15.07 -3.18 9.55
CA GLN A 62 -16.11 -2.93 8.55
C GLN A 62 -16.71 -4.23 7.95
N GLY A 63 -16.29 -5.41 8.45
CA GLY A 63 -16.83 -6.71 8.05
C GLY A 63 -16.16 -7.34 6.82
N HIS A 64 -14.99 -6.86 6.42
CA HIS A 64 -14.19 -7.43 5.33
C HIS A 64 -13.20 -8.48 5.84
N SER A 65 -12.82 -9.41 4.97
CA SER A 65 -11.70 -10.33 5.22
C SER A 65 -10.41 -9.69 4.74
N VAL A 66 -9.34 -9.79 5.54
CA VAL A 66 -8.06 -9.16 5.21
C VAL A 66 -6.91 -10.15 5.33
N LEU A 67 -5.97 -10.08 4.41
CA LEU A 67 -4.64 -10.64 4.55
C LEU A 67 -3.65 -9.47 4.70
N PRO A 68 -3.16 -9.19 5.92
CA PRO A 68 -2.06 -8.25 6.11
C PRO A 68 -0.77 -8.84 5.56
N ALA A 69 0.04 -8.06 4.85
CA ALA A 69 1.32 -8.50 4.31
C ALA A 69 2.37 -7.38 4.36
N ASP A 70 3.57 -7.71 4.81
CA ASP A 70 4.70 -6.77 4.88
C ASP A 70 6.01 -7.49 4.65
N ALA A 71 7.05 -6.80 4.18
CA ALA A 71 8.37 -7.38 4.02
C ALA A 71 9.15 -7.46 5.34
N SER A 72 8.83 -6.61 6.31
CA SER A 72 9.44 -6.57 7.64
C SER A 72 8.81 -7.60 8.56
N GLU A 73 9.64 -8.48 9.13
CA GLU A 73 9.20 -9.45 10.14
C GLU A 73 8.59 -8.76 11.37
N GLU A 74 9.19 -7.66 11.80
CA GLU A 74 8.71 -6.89 12.96
C GLU A 74 7.35 -6.25 12.68
N MET A 75 7.14 -5.69 11.47
CA MET A 75 5.83 -5.17 11.07
C MET A 75 4.78 -6.29 11.04
N CYS A 76 5.11 -7.47 10.53
CA CYS A 76 4.18 -8.61 10.54
C CYS A 76 3.79 -9.03 11.96
N LYS A 77 4.71 -9.02 12.94
CA LYS A 77 4.39 -9.30 14.35
C LYS A 77 3.41 -8.27 14.91
N ILE A 78 3.74 -6.98 14.75
CA ILE A 78 2.88 -5.88 15.21
C ILE A 78 1.51 -5.93 14.52
N ALA A 79 1.46 -6.11 13.21
CA ALA A 79 0.22 -6.17 12.44
C ALA A 79 -0.66 -7.34 12.90
N THR A 80 -0.07 -8.49 13.21
CA THR A 80 -0.78 -9.66 13.74
C THR A 80 -1.44 -9.33 15.09
N GLU A 81 -0.72 -8.67 15.99
CA GLU A 81 -1.25 -8.28 17.31
C GLU A 81 -2.36 -7.23 17.18
N VAL A 82 -2.18 -6.22 16.29
CA VAL A 82 -3.12 -5.11 16.14
C VAL A 82 -4.39 -5.53 15.41
N SER A 83 -4.28 -6.30 14.33
CA SER A 83 -5.42 -6.72 13.50
C SER A 83 -6.13 -7.97 14.00
N GLY A 84 -5.44 -8.82 14.78
CA GLY A 84 -5.93 -10.13 15.20
C GLY A 84 -5.87 -11.19 14.09
N VAL A 85 -5.26 -10.88 12.93
CA VAL A 85 -5.07 -11.81 11.80
C VAL A 85 -3.59 -11.96 11.53
N THR A 86 -3.14 -13.20 11.34
CA THR A 86 -1.72 -13.48 11.05
C THR A 86 -1.27 -12.78 9.77
N ALA A 87 -0.29 -11.89 9.90
CA ALA A 87 0.31 -11.21 8.76
C ALA A 87 1.31 -12.12 8.05
N ARG A 88 1.34 -12.04 6.70
CA ARG A 88 2.28 -12.78 5.87
C ARG A 88 3.53 -11.93 5.62
N GLN A 89 4.70 -12.48 5.91
CA GLN A 89 5.94 -11.85 5.50
C GLN A 89 6.17 -12.13 4.02
N VAL A 90 6.18 -11.07 3.18
CA VAL A 90 6.37 -11.17 1.74
C VAL A 90 6.87 -9.82 1.17
N ARG A 91 7.80 -9.87 0.23
CA ARG A 91 8.23 -8.70 -0.56
C ARG A 91 7.27 -8.48 -1.73
N PHE A 92 7.24 -7.28 -2.28
CA PHE A 92 6.40 -6.96 -3.44
C PHE A 92 6.69 -7.86 -4.63
N GLU A 93 7.96 -8.13 -4.90
CA GLU A 93 8.41 -8.96 -6.03
C GLU A 93 8.11 -10.45 -5.85
N ASP A 94 7.87 -10.88 -4.61
CA ASP A 94 7.62 -12.29 -4.27
C ASP A 94 6.11 -12.61 -4.17
N LEU A 95 5.24 -11.67 -4.54
CA LEU A 95 3.80 -11.94 -4.64
C LEU A 95 3.54 -13.07 -5.64
N ASP A 96 2.81 -14.10 -5.19
CA ASP A 96 2.55 -15.33 -5.92
C ASP A 96 1.04 -15.69 -5.99
N TYR A 97 0.17 -14.70 -5.80
CA TYR A 97 -1.28 -14.89 -5.86
C TYR A 97 -1.83 -14.75 -7.28
N THR A 98 -2.88 -15.48 -7.57
CA THR A 98 -3.62 -15.40 -8.84
C THR A 98 -5.12 -15.32 -8.56
N ASN A 99 -5.79 -14.28 -9.08
CA ASN A 99 -7.24 -14.06 -8.98
C ASN A 99 -7.82 -14.33 -7.58
N THR A 100 -7.12 -13.87 -6.54
CA THR A 100 -7.42 -14.21 -5.14
C THR A 100 -8.19 -13.11 -4.44
N PHE A 101 -7.82 -11.85 -4.63
CA PHE A 101 -8.34 -10.72 -3.86
C PHE A 101 -9.37 -9.93 -4.65
N ASP A 102 -10.40 -9.45 -3.93
CA ASP A 102 -11.36 -8.49 -4.46
C ASP A 102 -10.75 -7.08 -4.49
N GLY A 103 -9.81 -6.80 -3.56
CA GLY A 103 -9.08 -5.54 -3.50
C GLY A 103 -7.64 -5.70 -3.01
N VAL A 104 -6.76 -4.80 -3.46
CA VAL A 104 -5.41 -4.60 -2.92
C VAL A 104 -5.31 -3.17 -2.40
N TRP A 105 -4.92 -3.03 -1.15
CA TRP A 105 -4.65 -1.78 -0.47
C TRP A 105 -3.15 -1.63 -0.27
N ALA A 106 -2.54 -0.66 -0.95
CA ALA A 106 -1.10 -0.38 -0.90
C ALA A 106 -0.85 1.08 -0.43
N CYS A 107 -1.30 1.38 0.78
CA CYS A 107 -1.22 2.72 1.36
C CYS A 107 0.19 3.04 1.85
N ALA A 108 0.83 4.05 1.26
CA ALA A 108 2.16 4.49 1.64
C ALA A 108 3.19 3.34 1.70
N SER A 109 3.08 2.37 0.81
CA SER A 109 3.93 1.17 0.78
C SER A 109 4.75 1.07 -0.51
N LEU A 110 4.12 1.08 -1.69
CA LEU A 110 4.82 0.95 -2.99
C LEU A 110 5.82 2.09 -3.25
N LEU A 111 5.69 3.21 -2.57
CA LEU A 111 6.65 4.30 -2.61
C LEU A 111 8.06 3.90 -2.11
N HIS A 112 8.20 2.74 -1.47
CA HIS A 112 9.50 2.20 -1.03
C HIS A 112 10.17 1.33 -2.10
N ALA A 113 9.50 1.05 -3.21
CA ALA A 113 10.08 0.37 -4.36
C ALA A 113 10.82 1.37 -5.28
N GLU A 114 11.91 0.91 -5.89
CA GLU A 114 12.57 1.66 -6.96
C GLU A 114 11.64 1.84 -8.16
N ARG A 115 11.68 3.03 -8.78
CA ARG A 115 10.77 3.39 -9.88
C ARG A 115 10.74 2.33 -10.99
N GLU A 116 11.90 1.82 -11.36
CA GLU A 116 12.07 0.85 -12.43
C GLU A 116 11.41 -0.49 -12.14
N LYS A 117 11.19 -0.82 -10.86
CA LYS A 117 10.55 -2.06 -10.42
C LYS A 117 9.04 -1.98 -10.35
N LEU A 118 8.48 -0.78 -10.20
CA LEU A 118 7.05 -0.58 -10.04
C LEU A 118 6.21 -1.26 -11.13
N PRO A 119 6.55 -1.20 -12.44
CA PRO A 119 5.74 -1.89 -13.45
C PRO A 119 5.64 -3.41 -13.22
N GLY A 120 6.73 -4.06 -12.84
CA GLY A 120 6.73 -5.51 -12.53
C GLY A 120 5.91 -5.83 -11.28
N ILE A 121 5.99 -4.99 -10.24
CA ILE A 121 5.19 -5.13 -9.02
C ILE A 121 3.70 -4.95 -9.33
N ILE A 122 3.35 -3.94 -10.13
CA ILE A 122 1.96 -3.67 -10.54
C ILE A 122 1.38 -4.84 -11.34
N CYS A 123 2.18 -5.48 -12.22
CA CYS A 123 1.74 -6.70 -12.91
C CYS A 123 1.41 -7.82 -11.91
N LYS A 124 2.24 -8.04 -10.89
CA LYS A 124 1.96 -9.05 -9.84
C LYS A 124 0.72 -8.74 -9.02
N ILE A 125 0.49 -7.45 -8.73
CA ILE A 125 -0.75 -7.00 -8.08
C ILE A 125 -1.95 -7.27 -8.99
N ASN A 126 -1.81 -7.00 -10.29
CA ASN A 126 -2.85 -7.33 -11.27
C ASN A 126 -3.18 -8.83 -11.25
N ASP A 127 -2.16 -9.70 -11.30
CA ASP A 127 -2.35 -11.15 -11.23
C ASP A 127 -3.07 -11.59 -9.95
N ALA A 128 -2.73 -10.97 -8.82
CA ALA A 128 -3.33 -11.27 -7.51
C ALA A 128 -4.81 -10.86 -7.42
N LEU A 129 -5.22 -9.82 -8.13
CA LEU A 129 -6.60 -9.35 -8.15
C LEU A 129 -7.50 -10.24 -9.01
N LYS A 130 -8.73 -10.44 -8.58
CA LYS A 130 -9.81 -10.99 -9.39
C LYS A 130 -10.16 -10.05 -10.55
N PRO A 131 -10.75 -10.53 -11.66
CA PRO A 131 -11.29 -9.66 -12.72
C PRO A 131 -12.22 -8.59 -12.14
N GLY A 132 -11.98 -7.33 -12.46
CA GLY A 132 -12.72 -6.18 -11.91
C GLY A 132 -12.35 -5.81 -10.48
N GLY A 133 -11.32 -6.42 -9.90
CA GLY A 133 -10.79 -6.07 -8.57
C GLY A 133 -10.21 -4.67 -8.51
N ILE A 134 -10.13 -4.12 -7.31
CA ILE A 134 -9.76 -2.72 -7.06
C ILE A 134 -8.39 -2.63 -6.43
N LEU A 135 -7.54 -1.77 -6.97
CA LEU A 135 -6.25 -1.39 -6.41
C LEU A 135 -6.34 0.04 -5.85
N TYR A 136 -5.95 0.21 -4.59
CA TYR A 136 -5.58 1.52 -4.05
C TYR A 136 -4.07 1.57 -3.84
N MET A 137 -3.44 2.67 -4.20
CA MET A 137 -2.05 2.96 -3.88
C MET A 137 -1.84 4.44 -3.61
N SER A 138 -0.86 4.76 -2.76
CA SER A 138 -0.51 6.14 -2.48
C SER A 138 1.00 6.37 -2.44
N PHE A 139 1.41 7.54 -2.95
CA PHE A 139 2.79 8.00 -3.02
C PHE A 139 2.91 9.40 -2.42
N LYS A 140 4.08 9.75 -1.91
CA LYS A 140 4.37 11.15 -1.63
C LYS A 140 4.33 11.94 -2.92
N TYR A 141 3.74 13.13 -2.86
CA TYR A 141 3.61 14.00 -4.03
C TYR A 141 4.92 14.72 -4.30
N GLY A 142 5.55 14.43 -5.44
CA GLY A 142 6.83 14.99 -5.85
C GLY A 142 7.47 14.21 -6.99
N GLU A 143 8.70 14.55 -7.32
CA GLU A 143 9.47 13.96 -8.43
C GLU A 143 10.77 13.28 -7.96
N SER A 144 11.03 13.24 -6.65
CA SER A 144 12.27 12.69 -6.10
C SER A 144 12.24 11.17 -6.03
N SER A 145 13.40 10.54 -6.25
CA SER A 145 13.66 9.13 -5.98
C SER A 145 14.95 9.05 -5.17
N GLU A 146 14.84 8.90 -3.84
CA GLU A 146 16.00 9.03 -2.96
C GLU A 146 15.81 8.34 -1.60
N GLU A 147 16.92 8.12 -0.92
CA GLU A 147 16.91 7.67 0.48
C GLU A 147 16.67 8.87 1.42
N ARG A 148 15.67 8.76 2.29
CA ARG A 148 15.33 9.75 3.32
C ARG A 148 15.19 9.06 4.68
N ASN A 149 16.01 9.46 5.67
CA ASN A 149 15.96 8.92 7.04
C ASN A 149 16.02 7.38 7.09
N GLY A 150 16.90 6.75 6.30
CA GLY A 150 17.15 5.32 6.28
C GLY A 150 16.07 4.50 5.53
N ARG A 151 15.22 5.15 4.75
CA ARG A 151 14.21 4.52 3.87
C ARG A 151 14.29 5.12 2.49
N PHE A 152 14.13 4.29 1.48
CA PHE A 152 14.01 4.75 0.11
C PHE A 152 12.59 5.23 -0.18
N PHE A 153 12.46 6.29 -0.99
CA PHE A 153 11.18 6.85 -1.43
C PHE A 153 11.23 7.17 -2.91
N THR A 154 10.20 6.74 -3.61
CA THR A 154 9.85 7.16 -4.96
C THR A 154 8.61 8.03 -4.85
N ASP A 155 8.78 9.34 -5.07
CA ASP A 155 7.67 10.29 -5.10
C ASP A 155 7.02 10.27 -6.49
N MET A 156 5.74 10.61 -6.58
CA MET A 156 4.96 10.59 -7.81
C MET A 156 4.06 11.81 -7.92
N THR A 157 3.77 12.22 -9.14
CA THR A 157 2.79 13.25 -9.48
C THR A 157 1.71 12.65 -10.40
N GLU A 158 0.69 13.43 -10.72
CA GLU A 158 -0.34 13.04 -11.70
C GLU A 158 0.23 12.74 -13.09
N ASN A 159 1.40 13.26 -13.43
CA ASN A 159 2.09 12.96 -14.68
C ASN A 159 2.58 11.51 -14.77
N ASP A 160 2.69 10.83 -13.61
CA ASP A 160 3.13 9.45 -13.53
C ASP A 160 1.96 8.43 -13.63
N LEU A 161 0.73 8.91 -13.66
CA LEU A 161 -0.44 8.04 -13.75
C LEU A 161 -0.40 7.05 -14.94
N PRO A 162 -0.02 7.47 -16.18
CA PRO A 162 0.09 6.53 -17.30
C PRO A 162 1.22 5.50 -17.13
N PHE A 163 2.24 5.82 -16.33
CA PHE A 163 3.32 4.89 -16.00
C PHE A 163 2.86 3.83 -14.99
N LEU A 164 2.05 4.23 -14.00
CA LEU A 164 1.58 3.35 -12.94
C LEU A 164 0.42 2.46 -13.40
N CYS A 165 -0.55 3.04 -14.13
CA CYS A 165 -1.76 2.34 -14.56
C CYS A 165 -2.06 2.67 -16.01
N ASN A 166 -2.11 1.62 -16.84
CA ASN A 166 -2.46 1.72 -18.25
C ASN A 166 -3.06 0.39 -18.74
N VAL A 167 -3.51 0.36 -19.99
CA VAL A 167 -4.14 -0.83 -20.59
C VAL A 167 -3.18 -2.00 -20.68
N ASP A 168 -1.88 -1.73 -20.88
CA ASP A 168 -0.86 -2.78 -21.07
C ASP A 168 -0.56 -3.53 -19.76
N ASN A 169 -0.65 -2.83 -18.60
CA ASN A 169 -0.54 -3.47 -17.29
C ASN A 169 -1.91 -3.88 -16.70
N GLY A 170 -2.97 -3.74 -17.48
CA GLY A 170 -4.30 -4.24 -17.17
C GLY A 170 -5.08 -3.44 -16.14
N PHE A 171 -4.74 -2.16 -15.94
CA PHE A 171 -5.47 -1.28 -15.04
C PHE A 171 -6.08 -0.06 -15.74
N GLU A 172 -7.28 0.30 -15.31
CA GLU A 172 -7.96 1.55 -15.60
C GLU A 172 -8.03 2.39 -14.31
N ILE A 173 -7.53 3.63 -14.35
CA ILE A 173 -7.67 4.56 -13.23
C ILE A 173 -9.12 5.03 -13.18
N ILE A 174 -9.79 4.79 -12.06
CA ILE A 174 -11.17 5.21 -11.83
C ILE A 174 -11.28 6.45 -10.96
N GLU A 175 -10.25 6.71 -10.13
CA GLU A 175 -10.17 7.91 -9.31
C GLU A 175 -8.71 8.21 -8.97
N TYR A 176 -8.33 9.49 -8.93
CA TYR A 176 -7.13 9.95 -8.23
C TYR A 176 -7.40 11.29 -7.54
N TYR A 177 -6.68 11.54 -6.46
CA TYR A 177 -6.79 12.81 -5.74
C TYR A 177 -5.51 13.11 -4.96
N ILE A 178 -5.32 14.40 -4.67
CA ILE A 178 -4.21 14.86 -3.83
C ILE A 178 -4.77 15.17 -2.44
N SER A 179 -4.14 14.58 -1.41
CA SER A 179 -4.46 14.87 0.00
C SER A 179 -3.26 15.46 0.72
N THR A 180 -3.49 16.03 1.89
CA THR A 180 -2.43 16.39 2.85
C THR A 180 -2.14 15.22 3.78
N ASP A 181 -0.94 15.19 4.39
CA ASP A 181 -0.64 14.17 5.41
C ASP A 181 -1.63 14.30 6.58
N VAL A 182 -2.12 13.16 7.05
CA VAL A 182 -3.13 13.10 8.11
C VAL A 182 -2.55 13.45 9.49
N ARG A 183 -1.23 13.53 9.61
CA ARG A 183 -0.54 13.92 10.84
C ARG A 183 -0.41 15.44 10.89
N PRO A 184 -0.88 16.12 11.97
CA PRO A 184 -0.87 17.58 12.07
C PRO A 184 0.51 18.20 11.84
N GLU A 185 1.57 17.57 12.37
CA GLU A 185 2.95 18.04 12.24
C GLU A 185 3.54 17.92 10.83
N ARG A 186 2.81 17.26 9.91
CA ARG A 186 3.16 17.06 8.50
C ARG A 186 2.13 17.58 7.51
N SER A 187 1.28 18.48 7.94
CA SER A 187 0.19 19.04 7.12
C SER A 187 0.64 19.72 5.82
N ASN A 188 1.92 20.07 5.71
CA ASN A 188 2.53 20.60 4.48
C ASN A 188 2.91 19.51 3.44
N GLU A 189 2.97 18.25 3.87
CA GLU A 189 3.29 17.14 2.98
C GLU A 189 2.02 16.71 2.20
N LYS A 190 2.17 16.50 0.90
CA LYS A 190 1.07 16.06 0.04
C LYS A 190 1.26 14.61 -0.40
N TRP A 191 0.16 13.97 -0.72
CA TRP A 191 0.07 12.59 -1.18
C TRP A 191 -0.74 12.50 -2.45
N LEU A 192 -0.22 11.77 -3.45
CA LEU A 192 -1.00 11.30 -4.58
C LEU A 192 -1.66 9.98 -4.19
N ASN A 193 -2.98 9.93 -4.28
CA ASN A 193 -3.79 8.76 -4.02
C ASN A 193 -4.43 8.31 -5.33
N ILE A 194 -4.40 7.02 -5.61
CA ILE A 194 -4.87 6.44 -6.87
C ILE A 194 -5.75 5.25 -6.57
N ILE A 195 -6.93 5.19 -7.19
CA ILE A 195 -7.79 4.02 -7.21
C ILE A 195 -7.90 3.56 -8.67
N ALA A 196 -7.54 2.32 -8.91
CA ALA A 196 -7.58 1.72 -10.23
C ALA A 196 -8.36 0.41 -10.19
N LYS A 197 -8.94 0.04 -11.32
CA LYS A 197 -9.69 -1.19 -11.49
C LYS A 197 -8.97 -2.10 -12.47
N LYS A 198 -8.83 -3.37 -12.11
CA LYS A 198 -8.34 -4.40 -13.04
C LYS A 198 -9.30 -4.52 -14.21
N CYS A 199 -8.77 -4.34 -15.42
CA CYS A 199 -9.50 -4.63 -16.65
C CYS A 199 -9.86 -6.13 -16.71
N LYS A 200 -10.87 -6.44 -17.50
CA LYS A 200 -11.34 -7.83 -17.68
C LYS A 200 -10.37 -8.66 -18.49
#